data_b9a0f9e03aab4e5f98e5c10d1ac89ed2
#
_entry.id   b9a0f9e03aab4e5f98e5c10d1ac89ed2
#
_cell.length_a   1.000
_cell.length_b   1.000
_cell.length_c   1.000
_cell.angle_alpha   90.00
_cell.angle_beta   90.00
_cell.angle_gamma   90.00
#
_symmetry.space_group_name_H-M   'P 1'
#
loop_
_entity.id
_entity.type
_entity.pdbx_description
1 polymer ?
#
loop_
_entity_poly.entity_id
_entity_poly.type
_entity_poly.pdbx_seq_one_letter_code
_entity_poly.pdbx_strand_id
1 'polypeptide(L)'
;MAAITMTFAAFTSAMIVRQGSSYDWQHFALPSVLYLDTALLLASSLVLELARKKVSVFVGGAQKQRSAATAYLWTTLGLGLLFVAGQYMAWFKLRSEGLYLATTPSSSFFYLFTVLHALHILGGLAGLTMVIRRFSKPLPTLRISTLSTVSYYWHFMDVLWIYLLLLLWMRI
;
A
#
# COMPACT_ATOMS: atom_id res chain seq x y z
N MET A 1 10.37 8.75 -2.82
CA MET A 1 9.76 8.86 -1.48
C MET A 1 9.51 10.30 -1.09
N ALA A 2 10.50 11.21 -1.10
CA ALA A 2 10.31 12.62 -0.70
C ALA A 2 9.10 13.31 -1.38
N ALA A 3 8.98 13.22 -2.71
CA ALA A 3 7.85 13.81 -3.45
C ALA A 3 6.50 13.25 -2.98
N ILE A 4 6.41 11.95 -2.71
CA ILE A 4 5.19 11.31 -2.21
C ILE A 4 4.83 11.87 -0.82
N THR A 5 5.82 11.93 0.10
CA THR A 5 5.63 12.52 1.43
C THR A 5 5.14 13.96 1.34
N MET A 6 5.75 14.78 0.48
CA MET A 6 5.35 16.18 0.27
C MET A 6 3.91 16.29 -0.25
N THR A 7 3.52 15.43 -1.19
CA THR A 7 2.15 15.42 -1.74
C THR A 7 1.13 15.08 -0.64
N PHE A 8 1.36 14.02 0.12
CA PHE A 8 0.44 13.65 1.19
C PHE A 8 0.44 14.66 2.34
N ALA A 9 1.56 15.27 2.68
CA ALA A 9 1.63 16.35 3.66
C ALA A 9 0.84 17.60 3.21
N ALA A 10 0.95 17.98 1.94
CA ALA A 10 0.18 19.09 1.39
C ALA A 10 -1.34 18.84 1.46
N PHE A 11 -1.80 17.63 1.09
CA PHE A 11 -3.21 17.28 1.20
C PHE A 11 -3.68 17.17 2.66
N THR A 12 -2.84 16.70 3.57
CA THR A 12 -3.14 16.70 5.00
C THR A 12 -3.32 18.13 5.53
N SER A 13 -2.43 19.05 5.16
CA SER A 13 -2.55 20.47 5.50
C SER A 13 -3.85 21.06 4.96
N ALA A 14 -4.16 20.80 3.68
CA ALA A 14 -5.39 21.26 3.05
C ALA A 14 -6.65 20.71 3.76
N MET A 15 -6.64 19.43 4.16
CA MET A 15 -7.72 18.80 4.92
C MET A 15 -7.94 19.48 6.27
N ILE A 16 -6.85 19.75 7.02
CA ILE A 16 -6.93 20.40 8.35
C ILE A 16 -7.49 21.81 8.22
N VAL A 17 -7.02 22.59 7.24
CA VAL A 17 -7.51 23.96 6.99
C VAL A 17 -8.98 23.93 6.58
N ARG A 18 -9.37 23.01 5.69
CA ARG A 18 -10.75 22.88 5.24
C ARG A 18 -11.69 22.46 6.37
N GLN A 19 -11.26 21.54 7.23
CA GLN A 19 -12.03 21.12 8.41
C GLN A 19 -12.27 22.30 9.36
N GLY A 20 -11.26 23.14 9.59
CA GLY A 20 -11.38 24.28 10.51
C GLY A 20 -12.21 25.45 9.96
N SER A 21 -12.40 25.53 8.64
CA SER A 21 -13.09 26.65 7.98
C SER A 21 -14.49 26.30 7.45
N SER A 22 -14.95 25.04 7.58
CA SER A 22 -16.19 24.58 6.98
C SER A 22 -17.24 24.17 8.01
N TYR A 23 -18.49 24.64 7.80
CA TYR A 23 -19.65 24.19 8.57
C TYR A 23 -20.27 22.89 8.02
N ASP A 24 -19.83 22.41 6.86
CA ASP A 24 -20.34 21.25 6.13
C ASP A 24 -19.51 19.98 6.33
N TRP A 25 -18.60 19.98 7.32
CA TRP A 25 -17.79 18.80 7.67
C TRP A 25 -18.65 17.75 8.40
N GLN A 26 -18.74 16.57 7.80
CA GLN A 26 -19.51 15.46 8.37
C GLN A 26 -18.58 14.34 8.80
N HIS A 27 -18.81 13.80 10.00
CA HIS A 27 -18.14 12.60 10.49
C HIS A 27 -18.93 11.37 10.07
N PHE A 28 -18.23 10.36 9.59
CA PHE A 28 -18.81 9.06 9.28
C PHE A 28 -17.92 7.92 9.76
N ALA A 29 -18.50 6.74 10.01
CA ALA A 29 -17.74 5.59 10.46
C ALA A 29 -16.89 5.01 9.31
N LEU A 30 -15.60 4.80 9.57
CA LEU A 30 -14.72 4.16 8.61
C LEU A 30 -15.14 2.69 8.40
N PRO A 31 -15.17 2.19 7.16
CA PRO A 31 -15.45 0.80 6.88
C PRO A 31 -14.48 -0.15 7.60
N SER A 32 -15.02 -1.16 8.29
CA SER A 32 -14.21 -2.15 9.02
C SER A 32 -13.21 -2.92 8.12
N VAL A 33 -13.48 -2.97 6.82
CA VAL A 33 -12.57 -3.56 5.82
C VAL A 33 -11.18 -2.91 5.85
N LEU A 34 -11.06 -1.62 6.19
CA LEU A 34 -9.77 -0.92 6.24
C LEU A 34 -8.82 -1.49 7.31
N TYR A 35 -9.36 -2.01 8.41
CA TYR A 35 -8.53 -2.68 9.44
C TYR A 35 -7.98 -4.02 8.93
N LEU A 36 -8.81 -4.78 8.20
CA LEU A 36 -8.38 -6.01 7.56
C LEU A 36 -7.33 -5.73 6.48
N ASP A 37 -7.53 -4.69 5.68
CA ASP A 37 -6.56 -4.23 4.67
C ASP A 37 -5.21 -3.89 5.31
N THR A 38 -5.23 -3.23 6.47
CA THR A 38 -4.00 -2.92 7.22
C THR A 38 -3.27 -4.19 7.63
N ALA A 39 -4.00 -5.18 8.15
CA ALA A 39 -3.41 -6.47 8.51
C ALA A 39 -2.81 -7.20 7.30
N LEU A 40 -3.49 -7.18 6.14
CA LEU A 40 -2.99 -7.76 4.88
C LEU A 40 -1.71 -7.07 4.43
N LEU A 41 -1.65 -5.74 4.50
CA LEU A 41 -0.50 -4.97 4.09
C LEU A 41 0.72 -5.25 4.99
N LEU A 42 0.53 -5.26 6.31
CA LEU A 42 1.58 -5.62 7.27
C LEU A 42 2.08 -7.06 7.08
N ALA A 43 1.16 -8.01 6.86
CA ALA A 43 1.53 -9.39 6.55
C ALA A 43 2.35 -9.47 5.25
N SER A 44 1.97 -8.73 4.20
CA SER A 44 2.71 -8.67 2.94
C SER A 44 4.13 -8.14 3.13
N SER A 45 4.30 -7.14 4.00
CA SER A 45 5.58 -6.54 4.35
C SER A 45 6.52 -7.54 5.04
N LEU A 46 6.00 -8.31 6.01
CA LEU A 46 6.75 -9.38 6.67
C LEU A 46 7.18 -10.47 5.69
N VAL A 47 6.26 -10.89 4.82
CA VAL A 47 6.56 -11.91 3.80
C VAL A 47 7.60 -11.42 2.80
N LEU A 48 7.56 -10.15 2.40
CA LEU A 48 8.56 -9.55 1.52
C LEU A 48 9.96 -9.54 2.16
N GLU A 49 10.05 -9.25 3.45
CA GLU A 49 11.32 -9.28 4.18
C GLU A 49 11.89 -10.72 4.26
N LEU A 50 11.03 -11.72 4.46
CA LEU A 50 11.44 -13.13 4.37
C LEU A 50 11.92 -13.50 2.96
N ALA A 51 11.22 -13.01 1.92
CA ALA A 51 11.65 -13.20 0.54
C ALA A 51 13.05 -12.58 0.31
N ARG A 52 13.29 -11.35 0.79
CA ARG A 52 14.57 -10.66 0.66
C ARG A 52 15.71 -11.44 1.29
N LYS A 53 15.52 -11.97 2.50
CA LYS A 53 16.50 -12.83 3.18
C LYS A 53 16.81 -14.10 2.37
N LYS A 54 15.79 -14.77 1.83
CA LYS A 54 15.96 -15.99 1.03
C LYS A 54 16.65 -15.72 -0.31
N VAL A 55 16.34 -14.60 -0.98
CA VAL A 55 17.02 -14.19 -2.21
C VAL A 55 18.50 -13.90 -1.96
N SER A 56 18.87 -13.24 -0.87
CA SER A 56 20.26 -12.95 -0.54
C SER A 56 21.08 -14.22 -0.33
N VAL A 57 20.50 -15.24 0.31
CA VAL A 57 21.14 -16.55 0.51
C VAL A 57 21.27 -17.33 -0.81
N PHE A 58 20.28 -17.23 -1.71
CA PHE A 58 20.34 -17.86 -3.04
C PHE A 58 21.50 -17.30 -3.89
N VAL A 59 21.69 -15.98 -3.89
CA VAL A 59 22.81 -15.33 -4.59
C VAL A 59 24.17 -15.80 -4.05
N GLY A 60 24.22 -16.25 -2.78
CA GLY A 60 25.37 -16.92 -2.16
C GLY A 60 25.60 -18.38 -2.59
N GLY A 61 24.79 -18.93 -3.52
CA GLY A 61 25.00 -20.26 -4.13
C GLY A 61 24.06 -21.40 -3.67
N ALA A 62 23.08 -21.12 -2.81
CA ALA A 62 22.14 -22.13 -2.29
C ALA A 62 20.92 -22.34 -3.20
N GLN A 63 21.05 -23.16 -4.24
CA GLN A 63 20.00 -23.43 -5.25
C GLN A 63 18.63 -23.85 -4.65
N LYS A 64 18.63 -24.59 -3.52
CA LYS A 64 17.41 -25.09 -2.86
C LYS A 64 16.50 -23.95 -2.33
N GLN A 65 17.03 -22.75 -2.17
CA GLN A 65 16.25 -21.62 -1.64
C GLN A 65 15.52 -20.81 -2.73
N ARG A 66 15.73 -21.09 -4.01
CA ARG A 66 15.09 -20.37 -5.10
C ARG A 66 13.58 -20.54 -5.12
N SER A 67 13.08 -21.75 -4.97
CA SER A 67 11.64 -22.04 -4.96
C SER A 67 10.92 -21.35 -3.78
N ALA A 68 11.51 -21.40 -2.58
CA ALA A 68 10.98 -20.72 -1.43
C ALA A 68 10.96 -19.19 -1.61
N ALA A 69 12.04 -18.60 -2.11
CA ALA A 69 12.12 -17.17 -2.40
C ALA A 69 11.04 -16.74 -3.41
N THR A 70 10.85 -17.52 -4.47
CA THR A 70 9.82 -17.27 -5.49
C THR A 70 8.42 -17.36 -4.88
N ALA A 71 8.15 -18.36 -4.03
CA ALA A 71 6.87 -18.50 -3.35
C ALA A 71 6.56 -17.28 -2.47
N TYR A 72 7.52 -16.81 -1.67
CA TYR A 72 7.33 -15.62 -0.84
C TYR A 72 7.07 -14.35 -1.66
N LEU A 73 7.76 -14.17 -2.80
CA LEU A 73 7.51 -13.03 -3.68
C LEU A 73 6.09 -13.07 -4.29
N TRP A 74 5.62 -14.24 -4.72
CA TRP A 74 4.25 -14.42 -5.21
C TRP A 74 3.21 -14.21 -4.11
N THR A 75 3.47 -14.68 -2.89
CA THR A 75 2.60 -14.45 -1.73
C THR A 75 2.48 -12.96 -1.43
N THR A 76 3.61 -12.22 -1.45
CA THR A 76 3.61 -10.77 -1.26
C THR A 76 2.76 -10.07 -2.33
N LEU A 77 2.93 -10.47 -3.60
CA LEU A 77 2.14 -9.93 -4.71
C LEU A 77 0.63 -10.20 -4.50
N GLY A 78 0.27 -11.43 -4.13
CA GLY A 78 -1.11 -11.81 -3.83
C GLY A 78 -1.72 -10.99 -2.70
N LEU A 79 -1.01 -10.82 -1.59
CA LEU A 79 -1.47 -10.02 -0.45
C LEU A 79 -1.63 -8.54 -0.84
N GLY A 80 -0.73 -7.99 -1.66
CA GLY A 80 -0.86 -6.62 -2.16
C GLY A 80 -2.04 -6.44 -3.10
N LEU A 81 -2.36 -7.43 -3.94
CA LEU A 81 -3.56 -7.41 -4.77
C LEU A 81 -4.84 -7.52 -3.93
N LEU A 82 -4.83 -8.35 -2.87
CA LEU A 82 -5.95 -8.45 -1.93
C LEU A 82 -6.19 -7.11 -1.20
N PHE A 83 -5.13 -6.41 -0.81
CA PHE A 83 -5.24 -5.05 -0.27
C PHE A 83 -5.95 -4.10 -1.26
N VAL A 84 -5.56 -4.09 -2.53
CA VAL A 84 -6.22 -3.23 -3.55
C VAL A 84 -7.68 -3.61 -3.73
N ALA A 85 -8.00 -4.91 -3.70
CA ALA A 85 -9.39 -5.39 -3.76
C ALA A 85 -10.19 -4.95 -2.52
N GLY A 86 -9.60 -4.98 -1.33
CA GLY A 86 -10.21 -4.49 -0.09
C GLY A 86 -10.49 -2.99 -0.14
N GLN A 87 -9.56 -2.19 -0.69
CA GLN A 87 -9.80 -0.75 -0.93
C GLN A 87 -11.01 -0.52 -1.85
N TYR A 88 -11.13 -1.30 -2.91
CA TYR A 88 -12.29 -1.22 -3.79
C TYR A 88 -13.59 -1.58 -3.06
N MET A 89 -13.58 -2.60 -2.20
CA MET A 89 -14.74 -2.96 -1.35
C MET A 89 -15.10 -1.84 -0.37
N ALA A 90 -14.11 -1.19 0.24
CA ALA A 90 -14.34 -0.04 1.12
C ALA A 90 -15.01 1.11 0.37
N TRP A 91 -14.55 1.44 -0.84
CA TRP A 91 -15.19 2.48 -1.68
C TRP A 91 -16.61 2.08 -2.09
N PHE A 92 -16.85 0.83 -2.44
CA PHE A 92 -18.17 0.34 -2.80
C PHE A 92 -19.13 0.45 -1.61
N LYS A 93 -18.67 0.09 -0.40
CA LYS A 93 -19.46 0.21 0.83
C LYS A 93 -19.85 1.66 1.13
N LEU A 94 -18.90 2.60 1.07
CA LEU A 94 -19.22 4.02 1.27
C LEU A 94 -20.21 4.54 0.24
N ARG A 95 -20.09 4.13 -1.02
CA ARG A 95 -21.05 4.49 -2.07
C ARG A 95 -22.45 3.96 -1.79
N SER A 96 -22.58 2.74 -1.25
CA SER A 96 -23.88 2.17 -0.87
C SER A 96 -24.52 2.89 0.31
N GLU A 97 -23.72 3.56 1.14
CA GLU A 97 -24.15 4.44 2.24
C GLU A 97 -24.45 5.88 1.77
N GLY A 98 -24.38 6.16 0.46
CA GLY A 98 -24.64 7.48 -0.12
C GLY A 98 -23.48 8.47 -0.04
N LEU A 99 -22.31 8.03 0.42
CA LEU A 99 -21.10 8.85 0.54
C LEU A 99 -20.28 8.78 -0.74
N TYR A 100 -20.56 9.69 -1.67
CA TYR A 100 -19.81 9.83 -2.93
C TYR A 100 -18.65 10.82 -2.76
N LEU A 101 -17.79 10.89 -3.78
CA LEU A 101 -16.64 11.80 -3.82
C LEU A 101 -17.03 13.27 -3.59
N ALA A 102 -18.18 13.69 -4.08
CA ALA A 102 -18.66 15.07 -4.02
C ALA A 102 -19.76 15.32 -2.98
N THR A 103 -20.05 14.35 -2.10
CA THR A 103 -21.15 14.48 -1.12
C THR A 103 -20.78 15.44 0.01
N THR A 104 -19.58 15.27 0.58
CA THR A 104 -19.08 16.09 1.68
C THR A 104 -17.57 16.32 1.51
N PRO A 105 -17.00 17.38 2.09
CA PRO A 105 -15.55 17.58 2.09
C PRO A 105 -14.79 16.41 2.72
N SER A 106 -15.31 15.83 3.80
CA SER A 106 -14.71 14.68 4.48
C SER A 106 -14.64 13.44 3.57
N SER A 107 -15.72 13.13 2.84
CA SER A 107 -15.71 12.03 1.87
C SER A 107 -14.75 12.30 0.71
N SER A 108 -14.65 13.54 0.22
CA SER A 108 -13.70 13.93 -0.83
C SER A 108 -12.25 13.64 -0.41
N PHE A 109 -11.86 14.02 0.80
CA PHE A 109 -10.51 13.75 1.30
C PHE A 109 -10.27 12.26 1.53
N PHE A 110 -11.27 11.51 2.02
CA PHE A 110 -11.16 10.05 2.14
C PHE A 110 -10.84 9.40 0.79
N TYR A 111 -11.63 9.68 -0.24
CA TYR A 111 -11.37 9.15 -1.59
C TYR A 111 -10.03 9.62 -2.17
N LEU A 112 -9.68 10.90 -1.99
CA LEU A 112 -8.42 11.45 -2.47
C LEU A 112 -7.23 10.69 -1.89
N PHE A 113 -7.16 10.53 -0.56
CA PHE A 113 -6.05 9.85 0.11
C PHE A 113 -5.97 8.38 -0.26
N THR A 114 -7.09 7.67 -0.22
CA THR A 114 -7.12 6.23 -0.47
C THR A 114 -6.86 5.89 -1.93
N VAL A 115 -7.37 6.66 -2.90
CA VAL A 115 -7.10 6.47 -4.33
C VAL A 115 -5.64 6.77 -4.65
N LEU A 116 -5.08 7.89 -4.17
CA LEU A 116 -3.68 8.20 -4.39
C LEU A 116 -2.76 7.14 -3.77
N HIS A 117 -3.07 6.68 -2.57
CA HIS A 117 -2.31 5.60 -1.94
C HIS A 117 -2.41 4.30 -2.77
N ALA A 118 -3.60 3.91 -3.22
CA ALA A 118 -3.80 2.73 -4.06
C ALA A 118 -3.01 2.81 -5.37
N LEU A 119 -2.94 3.99 -6.02
CA LEU A 119 -2.10 4.20 -7.21
C LEU A 119 -0.61 3.97 -6.93
N HIS A 120 -0.12 4.41 -5.77
CA HIS A 120 1.27 4.17 -5.38
C HIS A 120 1.53 2.69 -5.06
N ILE A 121 0.58 1.99 -4.43
CA ILE A 121 0.64 0.53 -4.22
C ILE A 121 0.67 -0.21 -5.57
N LEU A 122 -0.13 0.20 -6.56
CA LEU A 122 -0.06 -0.38 -7.91
C LEU A 122 1.33 -0.19 -8.54
N GLY A 123 1.97 0.97 -8.33
CA GLY A 123 3.37 1.20 -8.72
C GLY A 123 4.33 0.23 -8.03
N GLY A 124 4.15 -0.01 -6.73
CA GLY A 124 4.91 -1.00 -5.96
C GLY A 124 4.71 -2.44 -6.47
N LEU A 125 3.46 -2.82 -6.78
CA LEU A 125 3.12 -4.11 -7.37
C LEU A 125 3.77 -4.31 -8.75
N ALA A 126 3.82 -3.27 -9.58
CA ALA A 126 4.52 -3.30 -10.86
C ALA A 126 6.03 -3.53 -10.65
N GLY A 127 6.64 -2.84 -9.68
CA GLY A 127 8.05 -3.05 -9.30
C GLY A 127 8.30 -4.47 -8.80
N LEU A 128 7.42 -5.01 -7.95
CA LEU A 128 7.51 -6.38 -7.44
C LEU A 128 7.35 -7.41 -8.56
N THR A 129 6.42 -7.19 -9.48
CA THR A 129 6.24 -8.05 -10.68
C THR A 129 7.51 -8.07 -11.54
N MET A 130 8.17 -6.91 -11.71
CA MET A 130 9.45 -6.85 -12.42
C MET A 130 10.54 -7.67 -11.71
N VAL A 131 10.61 -7.59 -10.38
CA VAL A 131 11.54 -8.40 -9.56
C VAL A 131 11.28 -9.88 -9.78
N ILE A 132 10.01 -10.32 -9.67
CA ILE A 132 9.61 -11.72 -9.88
C ILE A 132 10.02 -12.20 -11.28
N ARG A 133 9.70 -11.43 -12.32
CA ARG A 133 10.05 -11.78 -13.71
C ARG A 133 11.56 -11.92 -13.92
N ARG A 134 12.37 -11.04 -13.33
CA ARG A 134 13.83 -11.10 -13.43
C ARG A 134 14.42 -12.27 -12.63
N PHE A 135 13.85 -12.58 -11.48
CA PHE A 135 14.29 -13.67 -10.63
C PHE A 135 13.91 -15.05 -11.19
N SER A 136 12.80 -15.15 -11.91
CA SER A 136 12.30 -16.41 -12.50
C SER A 136 13.04 -16.84 -13.78
N LYS A 137 13.89 -16.00 -14.36
CA LYS A 137 14.71 -16.37 -15.54
C LYS A 137 15.70 -17.50 -15.21
N PRO A 138 16.07 -18.35 -16.19
CA PRO A 138 17.06 -19.43 -15.99
C PRO A 138 18.39 -18.94 -15.42
N LEU A 139 18.88 -17.79 -15.92
CA LEU A 139 19.99 -17.05 -15.35
C LEU A 139 19.43 -15.80 -14.67
N PRO A 140 19.36 -15.76 -13.32
CA PRO A 140 18.81 -14.62 -12.63
C PRO A 140 19.62 -13.35 -12.88
N THR A 141 19.00 -12.34 -13.48
CA THR A 141 19.61 -11.02 -13.73
C THR A 141 19.27 -10.02 -12.64
N LEU A 142 18.68 -10.50 -11.53
CA LEU A 142 18.25 -9.66 -10.43
C LEU A 142 19.47 -9.19 -9.61
N ARG A 143 19.63 -7.86 -9.52
CA ARG A 143 20.56 -7.27 -8.56
C ARG A 143 19.89 -7.18 -7.19
N ILE A 144 20.58 -7.53 -6.12
CA ILE A 144 20.09 -7.42 -4.73
C ILE A 144 19.65 -5.99 -4.43
N SER A 145 20.34 -4.99 -4.96
CA SER A 145 19.98 -3.57 -4.82
C SER A 145 18.56 -3.27 -5.35
N THR A 146 18.14 -3.89 -6.46
CA THR A 146 16.79 -3.69 -7.02
C THR A 146 15.72 -4.24 -6.07
N LEU A 147 15.93 -5.43 -5.50
CA LEU A 147 15.01 -6.00 -4.53
C LEU A 147 14.97 -5.16 -3.24
N SER A 148 16.11 -4.69 -2.76
CA SER A 148 16.18 -3.81 -1.60
C SER A 148 15.42 -2.49 -1.84
N THR A 149 15.56 -1.88 -3.02
CA THR A 149 14.82 -0.66 -3.37
C THR A 149 13.31 -0.88 -3.36
N VAL A 150 12.83 -2.00 -3.92
CA VAL A 150 11.40 -2.35 -3.92
C VAL A 150 10.92 -2.61 -2.49
N SER A 151 11.71 -3.29 -1.66
CA SER A 151 11.38 -3.54 -0.25
C SER A 151 11.28 -2.24 0.56
N TYR A 152 12.23 -1.33 0.42
CA TYR A 152 12.17 -0.01 1.08
C TYR A 152 10.95 0.81 0.63
N TYR A 153 10.63 0.77 -0.66
CA TYR A 153 9.43 1.42 -1.17
C TYR A 153 8.16 0.81 -0.56
N TRP A 154 8.10 -0.52 -0.45
CA TRP A 154 6.95 -1.23 0.13
C TRP A 154 6.74 -0.85 1.59
N HIS A 155 7.79 -0.94 2.42
CA HIS A 155 7.71 -0.52 3.84
C HIS A 155 7.34 0.95 4.01
N PHE A 156 7.82 1.82 3.11
CA PHE A 156 7.42 3.23 3.11
C PHE A 156 5.92 3.37 2.84
N MET A 157 5.35 2.60 1.92
CA MET A 157 3.91 2.60 1.67
C MET A 157 3.11 2.09 2.86
N ASP A 158 3.59 1.07 3.57
CA ASP A 158 2.96 0.56 4.79
C ASP A 158 2.88 1.63 5.88
N VAL A 159 3.99 2.32 6.14
CA VAL A 159 4.04 3.41 7.12
C VAL A 159 3.12 4.56 6.72
N LEU A 160 3.11 4.91 5.43
CA LEU A 160 2.21 5.93 4.90
C LEU A 160 0.75 5.52 5.07
N TRP A 161 0.40 4.24 4.85
CA TRP A 161 -0.95 3.74 5.06
C TRP A 161 -1.41 3.85 6.52
N ILE A 162 -0.56 3.43 7.47
CA ILE A 162 -0.85 3.56 8.90
C ILE A 162 -1.10 5.02 9.27
N TYR A 163 -0.25 5.93 8.78
CA TYR A 163 -0.43 7.37 8.96
C TYR A 163 -1.78 7.84 8.41
N LEU A 164 -2.15 7.44 7.19
CA LEU A 164 -3.41 7.82 6.56
C LEU A 164 -4.62 7.28 7.34
N LEU A 165 -4.56 6.01 7.76
CA LEU A 165 -5.64 5.41 8.54
C LEU A 165 -5.86 6.14 9.87
N LEU A 166 -4.76 6.47 10.59
CA LEU A 166 -4.84 7.25 11.83
C LEU A 166 -5.39 8.66 11.58
N LEU A 167 -4.91 9.34 10.53
CA LEU A 167 -5.41 10.66 10.14
C LEU A 167 -6.91 10.62 9.86
N LEU A 168 -7.36 9.67 9.05
CA LEU A 168 -8.77 9.50 8.71
C LEU A 168 -9.61 9.15 9.95
N TRP A 169 -9.13 8.25 10.80
CA TRP A 169 -9.81 7.88 12.04
C TRP A 169 -9.98 9.05 13.02
N MET A 170 -8.99 9.95 13.08
CA MET A 170 -9.04 11.11 13.98
C MET A 170 -9.88 12.27 13.43
N ARG A 171 -10.06 12.37 12.10
CA ARG A 171 -10.60 13.56 11.43
C ARG A 171 -11.92 13.32 10.71
N ILE A 172 -12.24 12.09 10.38
CA ILE A 172 -13.47 11.69 9.70
C ILE A 172 -14.34 10.85 10.62
#